data_409829c64364c205c8b86ba75b4d5267
#
_entry.id   409829c64364c205c8b86ba75b4d5267
#
_cell.length_a   1.000
_cell.length_b   1.000
_cell.length_c   1.000
_cell.angle_alpha   90.00
_cell.angle_beta   90.00
_cell.angle_gamma   90.00
#
_symmetry.space_group_name_H-M   'P 1'
#
loop_
_entity.id
_entity.type
_entity.pdbx_description
1 polymer ?
#
loop_
_entity_poly.entity_id
_entity_poly.type
_entity_poly.pdbx_seq_one_letter_code
_entity_poly.pdbx_strand_id
1 'polypeptide(L)'
;MIIGVIVLGYLAFIVNSHLSSGNDTKKIQGKYAMSESELRNIIKSKKLTVYWAGPTVGDKYSLNFGAAGQAYVRYLPGGQGLTATGSTFRIIATYKLKSAFSITKTAGTQTGNVGFTNVDGNSVFYVKSRPTNVYMGIKGKDIQLEIFDPAIDQALALALFHGQIQPIS
;
A
#
# COMPACT_ATOMS: atom_id res chain seq x y z
N MET A 1 -24.95 12.18 -14.52
CA MET A 1 -24.46 12.20 -13.12
C MET A 1 -24.28 10.75 -12.62
N ILE A 2 -23.35 9.99 -13.23
CA ILE A 2 -23.15 8.54 -12.95
C ILE A 2 -21.65 8.21 -12.75
N ILE A 3 -20.79 9.18 -12.52
CA ILE A 3 -19.34 8.95 -12.39
C ILE A 3 -18.94 8.54 -10.94
N GLY A 4 -19.77 8.87 -9.93
CA GLY A 4 -19.43 8.61 -8.52
C GLY A 4 -19.52 7.14 -8.09
N VAL A 5 -20.34 6.33 -8.74
CA VAL A 5 -20.58 4.93 -8.34
C VAL A 5 -19.45 3.99 -8.78
N ILE A 6 -18.82 4.29 -9.93
CA ILE A 6 -17.75 3.44 -10.49
C ILE A 6 -16.45 3.57 -9.67
N VAL A 7 -16.14 4.78 -9.16
CA VAL A 7 -14.93 5.03 -8.36
C VAL A 7 -15.05 4.35 -6.99
N LEU A 8 -16.23 4.41 -6.37
CA LEU A 8 -16.50 3.71 -5.10
C LEU A 8 -16.47 2.18 -5.26
N GLY A 9 -17.00 1.67 -6.38
CA GLY A 9 -16.96 0.25 -6.67
C GLY A 9 -15.53 -0.27 -6.92
N TYR A 10 -14.70 0.49 -7.60
CA TYR A 10 -13.32 0.12 -7.90
C TYR A 10 -12.42 0.20 -6.66
N LEU A 11 -12.57 1.25 -5.85
CA LEU A 11 -11.85 1.38 -4.57
C LEU A 11 -12.34 0.36 -3.53
N ALA A 12 -13.65 0.09 -3.47
CA ALA A 12 -14.19 -0.98 -2.63
C ALA A 12 -13.72 -2.37 -3.08
N PHE A 13 -13.54 -2.58 -4.38
CA PHE A 13 -12.97 -3.83 -4.90
C PHE A 13 -11.49 -3.98 -4.51
N ILE A 14 -10.68 -2.92 -4.61
CA ILE A 14 -9.28 -2.94 -4.16
C ILE A 14 -9.21 -3.18 -2.65
N VAL A 15 -10.01 -2.49 -1.85
CA VAL A 15 -10.07 -2.65 -0.39
C VAL A 15 -10.60 -4.02 0.02
N ASN A 16 -11.65 -4.52 -0.64
CA ASN A 16 -12.23 -5.82 -0.32
C ASN A 16 -11.36 -7.00 -0.76
N SER A 17 -10.59 -6.88 -1.83
CA SER A 17 -9.68 -7.95 -2.24
C SER A 17 -8.56 -8.20 -1.23
N HIS A 18 -8.24 -7.23 -0.36
CA HIS A 18 -7.27 -7.38 0.71
C HIS A 18 -7.86 -7.90 2.01
N LEU A 19 -9.13 -7.64 2.28
CA LEU A 19 -9.81 -8.03 3.51
C LEU A 19 -10.72 -9.26 3.33
N SER A 20 -11.08 -9.59 2.11
CA SER A 20 -11.84 -10.78 1.76
C SER A 20 -10.90 -11.96 1.56
N SER A 21 -10.35 -12.44 2.62
CA SER A 21 -9.43 -13.54 2.53
C SER A 21 -10.07 -14.86 2.89
N GLY A 22 -10.39 -15.64 2.02
CA GLY A 22 -10.59 -17.05 2.25
C GLY A 22 -9.87 -17.92 1.21
N ASN A 23 -9.83 -17.46 -0.04
CA ASN A 23 -9.36 -18.31 -1.14
C ASN A 23 -8.21 -17.74 -2.00
N ASP A 24 -7.87 -16.45 -1.89
CA ASP A 24 -6.79 -15.85 -2.68
C ASP A 24 -5.43 -15.81 -1.97
N THR A 25 -5.36 -16.20 -0.70
CA THR A 25 -4.14 -16.20 0.10
C THR A 25 -3.03 -17.10 -0.44
N LYS A 26 -3.34 -18.12 -1.21
CA LYS A 26 -2.33 -19.00 -1.83
C LYS A 26 -1.51 -18.33 -2.92
N LYS A 27 -1.99 -17.25 -3.55
CA LYS A 27 -1.28 -16.51 -4.59
C LYS A 27 -0.41 -15.36 -4.08
N ILE A 28 -0.60 -14.93 -2.82
CA ILE A 28 -0.04 -13.72 -2.25
C ILE A 28 1.04 -14.01 -1.19
N GLN A 29 1.35 -15.25 -0.90
CA GLN A 29 2.40 -15.58 0.06
C GLN A 29 3.78 -15.43 -0.57
N GLY A 30 4.58 -14.49 -0.03
CA GLY A 30 6.01 -14.46 -0.29
C GLY A 30 6.63 -15.80 0.11
N LYS A 31 7.45 -16.34 -0.76
CA LYS A 31 8.02 -17.67 -0.57
C LYS A 31 8.99 -17.73 0.61
N TYR A 32 9.55 -16.61 1.04
CA TYR A 32 10.51 -16.51 2.15
C TYR A 32 10.62 -15.07 2.67
N ALA A 33 11.13 -14.94 3.89
CA ALA A 33 11.49 -13.67 4.49
C ALA A 33 12.89 -13.27 4.02
N MET A 34 13.00 -12.12 3.36
CA MET A 34 14.22 -11.63 2.73
C MET A 34 14.81 -10.44 3.50
N SER A 35 16.11 -10.26 3.39
CA SER A 35 16.81 -9.06 3.84
C SER A 35 16.47 -7.86 2.96
N GLU A 36 16.82 -6.66 3.42
CA GLU A 36 16.72 -5.44 2.61
C GLU A 36 17.47 -5.58 1.27
N SER A 37 18.71 -6.07 1.31
CA SER A 37 19.53 -6.22 0.11
C SER A 37 18.93 -7.19 -0.90
N GLU A 38 18.37 -8.29 -0.45
CA GLU A 38 17.67 -9.24 -1.32
C GLU A 38 16.42 -8.61 -1.95
N LEU A 39 15.63 -7.86 -1.16
CA LEU A 39 14.46 -7.14 -1.65
C LEU A 39 14.85 -6.14 -2.75
N ARG A 40 15.87 -5.31 -2.51
CA ARG A 40 16.37 -4.34 -3.50
C ARG A 40 16.86 -5.03 -4.77
N ASN A 41 17.63 -6.10 -4.64
CA ASN A 41 18.15 -6.86 -5.78
C ASN A 41 17.03 -7.42 -6.65
N ILE A 42 15.97 -7.97 -6.04
CA ILE A 42 14.79 -8.48 -6.77
C ILE A 42 14.10 -7.36 -7.53
N ILE A 43 13.82 -6.23 -6.86
CA ILE A 43 13.16 -5.07 -7.47
C ILE A 43 13.97 -4.54 -8.65
N LYS A 44 15.28 -4.36 -8.46
CA LYS A 44 16.20 -3.89 -9.50
C LYS A 44 16.29 -4.85 -10.68
N SER A 45 16.49 -6.13 -10.43
CA SER A 45 16.64 -7.15 -11.49
C SER A 45 15.38 -7.27 -12.35
N LYS A 46 14.21 -7.11 -11.74
CA LYS A 46 12.92 -7.16 -12.44
C LYS A 46 12.45 -5.80 -12.97
N LYS A 47 13.24 -4.74 -12.79
CA LYS A 47 12.91 -3.36 -13.20
C LYS A 47 11.51 -2.93 -12.72
N LEU A 48 11.19 -3.23 -11.48
CA LEU A 48 9.89 -2.94 -10.89
C LEU A 48 9.89 -1.54 -10.24
N THR A 49 8.74 -0.88 -10.28
CA THR A 49 8.49 0.30 -9.46
C THR A 49 7.66 -0.13 -8.26
N VAL A 50 8.29 -0.23 -7.10
CA VAL A 50 7.67 -0.64 -5.83
C VAL A 50 8.04 0.40 -4.78
N TYR A 51 7.08 0.76 -3.95
CA TYR A 51 7.28 1.70 -2.85
C TYR A 51 7.29 0.97 -1.50
N TRP A 52 7.97 1.57 -0.54
CA TRP A 52 8.06 1.08 0.83
C TRP A 52 8.29 2.24 1.82
N ALA A 53 8.26 1.95 3.12
CA ALA A 53 8.50 2.93 4.18
C ALA A 53 9.97 2.92 4.69
N GLY A 54 10.92 2.60 3.80
CA GLY A 54 12.32 2.45 4.19
C GLY A 54 12.61 1.18 4.98
N PRO A 55 13.89 0.92 5.31
CA PRO A 55 14.28 -0.22 6.12
C PRO A 55 13.95 0.01 7.61
N THR A 56 13.59 -1.06 8.31
CA THR A 56 13.45 -1.09 9.76
C THR A 56 14.49 -2.03 10.35
N VAL A 57 15.18 -1.60 11.38
CA VAL A 57 16.22 -2.41 12.05
C VAL A 57 15.60 -3.70 12.61
N GLY A 58 16.20 -4.83 12.29
CA GLY A 58 15.75 -6.16 12.73
C GLY A 58 14.61 -6.76 11.90
N ASP A 59 14.01 -6.01 10.97
CA ASP A 59 12.97 -6.55 10.10
C ASP A 59 13.55 -7.35 8.92
N LYS A 60 12.79 -8.34 8.51
CA LYS A 60 12.85 -8.96 7.19
C LYS A 60 11.62 -8.53 6.38
N TYR A 61 11.61 -8.88 5.11
CA TYR A 61 10.55 -8.45 4.20
C TYR A 61 10.00 -9.63 3.42
N SER A 62 8.73 -9.59 3.07
CA SER A 62 8.21 -10.43 2.00
C SER A 62 7.72 -9.56 0.85
N LEU A 63 7.96 -10.01 -0.37
CA LEU A 63 7.49 -9.37 -1.59
C LEU A 63 6.51 -10.30 -2.29
N ASN A 64 5.30 -9.83 -2.48
CA ASN A 64 4.23 -10.56 -3.14
C ASN A 64 3.71 -9.77 -4.33
N PHE A 65 3.20 -10.47 -5.33
CA PHE A 65 2.59 -9.88 -6.49
C PHE A 65 1.14 -10.34 -6.59
N GLY A 66 0.26 -9.37 -6.77
CA GLY A 66 -1.14 -9.61 -7.09
C GLY A 66 -1.40 -9.59 -8.60
N ALA A 67 -2.67 -9.65 -8.97
CA ALA A 67 -3.11 -9.46 -10.34
C ALA A 67 -2.73 -8.06 -10.85
N ALA A 68 -2.63 -7.88 -12.17
CA ALA A 68 -2.37 -6.59 -12.82
C ALA A 68 -1.10 -5.84 -12.34
N GLY A 69 -0.07 -6.57 -11.89
CA GLY A 69 1.23 -5.98 -11.52
C GLY A 69 1.23 -5.26 -10.18
N GLN A 70 0.28 -5.56 -9.32
CA GLN A 70 0.29 -5.11 -7.93
C GLN A 70 1.47 -5.71 -7.19
N ALA A 71 2.13 -4.93 -6.32
CA ALA A 71 3.24 -5.39 -5.49
C ALA A 71 3.00 -5.03 -4.02
N TYR A 72 3.29 -5.97 -3.14
CA TYR A 72 3.07 -5.84 -1.69
C TYR A 72 4.37 -6.11 -0.95
N VAL A 73 4.86 -5.12 -0.22
CA VAL A 73 5.99 -5.26 0.70
C VAL A 73 5.43 -5.37 2.10
N ARG A 74 5.60 -6.53 2.74
CA ARG A 74 5.24 -6.75 4.14
C ARG A 74 6.49 -6.67 5.00
N TYR A 75 6.39 -6.02 6.13
CA TYR A 75 7.43 -5.93 7.16
C TYR A 75 7.25 -7.07 8.14
N LEU A 76 8.32 -7.82 8.40
CA LEU A 76 8.32 -9.02 9.23
C LEU A 76 9.32 -8.84 10.37
N PRO A 77 8.89 -8.37 11.54
CA PRO A 77 9.77 -8.19 12.70
C PRO A 77 10.52 -9.48 13.03
N GLY A 78 11.85 -9.41 13.06
CA GLY A 78 12.71 -10.58 13.28
C GLY A 78 12.60 -11.68 12.23
N GLY A 79 11.96 -11.42 11.08
CA GLY A 79 11.68 -12.42 10.04
C GLY A 79 10.52 -13.36 10.34
N GLN A 80 9.78 -13.11 11.42
CA GLN A 80 8.65 -13.92 11.84
C GLN A 80 7.37 -13.57 11.05
N GLY A 81 6.38 -14.43 11.11
CA GLY A 81 5.05 -14.16 10.57
C GLY A 81 4.91 -14.30 9.05
N LEU A 82 5.86 -14.93 8.37
CA LEU A 82 5.78 -15.14 6.91
C LEU A 82 4.48 -15.85 6.50
N THR A 83 4.04 -16.81 7.30
CA THR A 83 2.82 -17.59 7.09
C THR A 83 1.60 -16.99 7.77
N ALA A 84 1.76 -15.90 8.54
CA ALA A 84 0.65 -15.26 9.23
C ALA A 84 -0.35 -14.72 8.22
N THR A 85 -1.61 -15.03 8.44
CA THR A 85 -2.75 -14.51 7.70
C THR A 85 -3.33 -13.31 8.45
N GLY A 86 -3.85 -12.33 7.69
CA GLY A 86 -4.48 -11.15 8.28
C GLY A 86 -3.57 -9.92 8.40
N SER A 87 -4.10 -8.90 9.03
CA SER A 87 -3.52 -7.55 9.12
C SER A 87 -2.69 -7.36 10.39
N THR A 88 -1.70 -8.25 10.58
CA THR A 88 -0.84 -8.22 11.78
C THR A 88 0.43 -7.38 11.57
N PHE A 89 0.85 -7.18 10.32
CA PHE A 89 2.12 -6.54 9.98
C PHE A 89 1.89 -5.37 9.04
N ARG A 90 2.78 -4.38 9.12
CA ARG A 90 2.81 -3.27 8.15
C ARG A 90 2.92 -3.83 6.72
N ILE A 91 2.12 -3.25 5.83
CA ILE A 91 2.15 -3.56 4.40
C ILE A 91 2.12 -2.26 3.61
N ILE A 92 3.02 -2.13 2.65
CA ILE A 92 2.97 -1.09 1.63
C ILE A 92 2.65 -1.76 0.30
N ALA A 93 1.47 -1.47 -0.22
CA ALA A 93 1.05 -1.98 -1.52
C ALA A 93 1.23 -0.90 -2.58
N THR A 94 1.74 -1.29 -3.74
CA THR A 94 1.91 -0.42 -4.92
C THR A 94 1.00 -0.91 -6.03
N TYR A 95 0.13 -0.03 -6.52
CA TYR A 95 -0.80 -0.29 -7.61
C TYR A 95 -0.49 0.59 -8.81
N LYS A 96 -0.44 0.00 -10.00
CA LYS A 96 -0.51 0.78 -11.25
C LYS A 96 -1.95 1.20 -11.49
N LEU A 97 -2.21 2.49 -11.38
CA LEU A 97 -3.56 3.06 -11.52
C LEU A 97 -3.48 4.35 -12.32
N LYS A 98 -4.04 4.34 -13.52
CA LYS A 98 -4.11 5.55 -14.35
C LYS A 98 -4.82 6.67 -13.59
N SER A 99 -4.27 7.87 -13.65
CA SER A 99 -4.82 9.05 -12.95
C SER A 99 -4.93 8.88 -11.42
N ALA A 100 -4.04 8.09 -10.83
CA ALA A 100 -4.06 7.75 -9.40
C ALA A 100 -4.20 8.98 -8.48
N PHE A 101 -3.48 10.05 -8.77
CA PHE A 101 -3.55 11.29 -8.01
C PHE A 101 -4.98 11.86 -7.95
N SER A 102 -5.62 12.03 -9.11
CA SER A 102 -6.96 12.59 -9.19
C SER A 102 -8.02 11.66 -8.57
N ILE A 103 -7.91 10.37 -8.79
CA ILE A 103 -8.81 9.37 -8.21
C ILE A 103 -8.71 9.40 -6.68
N THR A 104 -7.50 9.41 -6.13
CA THR A 104 -7.25 9.47 -4.69
C THR A 104 -7.78 10.78 -4.10
N LYS A 105 -7.56 11.91 -4.78
CA LYS A 105 -8.08 13.22 -4.37
C LYS A 105 -9.61 13.23 -4.33
N THR A 106 -10.27 12.72 -5.37
CA THR A 106 -11.72 12.62 -5.44
C THR A 106 -12.28 11.70 -4.36
N ALA A 107 -11.63 10.56 -4.11
CA ALA A 107 -12.03 9.65 -3.04
C ALA A 107 -12.00 10.35 -1.67
N GLY A 108 -11.01 11.21 -1.43
CA GLY A 108 -10.89 11.97 -0.19
C GLY A 108 -12.02 12.96 0.07
N THR A 109 -12.81 13.35 -0.95
CA THR A 109 -13.98 14.24 -0.79
C THR A 109 -15.28 13.51 -0.48
N GLN A 110 -15.27 12.18 -0.48
CA GLN A 110 -16.48 11.40 -0.22
C GLN A 110 -16.86 11.41 1.27
N THR A 111 -18.14 11.32 1.55
CA THR A 111 -18.65 11.21 2.92
C THR A 111 -18.03 10.02 3.64
N GLY A 112 -17.57 10.23 4.87
CA GLY A 112 -16.89 9.20 5.67
C GLY A 112 -15.39 9.10 5.45
N ASN A 113 -14.84 9.81 4.44
CA ASN A 113 -13.41 9.90 4.19
C ASN A 113 -12.82 11.20 4.73
N VAL A 114 -11.50 11.19 4.92
CA VAL A 114 -10.67 12.38 5.16
C VAL A 114 -9.63 12.43 4.07
N GLY A 115 -9.64 13.49 3.27
CA GLY A 115 -8.70 13.71 2.17
C GLY A 115 -7.86 14.96 2.36
N PHE A 116 -6.60 14.92 1.97
CA PHE A 116 -5.68 16.04 2.01
C PHE A 116 -4.55 15.86 0.98
N THR A 117 -3.69 16.87 0.88
CA THR A 117 -2.43 16.79 0.14
C THR A 117 -1.28 16.81 1.15
N ASN A 118 -0.36 15.86 1.07
CA ASN A 118 0.78 15.82 1.98
C ASN A 118 1.89 16.80 1.57
N VAL A 119 2.95 16.87 2.37
CA VAL A 119 4.08 17.80 2.15
C VAL A 119 4.84 17.55 0.84
N ASP A 120 4.81 16.34 0.30
CA ASP A 120 5.40 15.98 -1.00
C ASP A 120 4.47 16.29 -2.18
N GLY A 121 3.28 16.85 -1.90
CA GLY A 121 2.28 17.19 -2.90
C GLY A 121 1.47 15.99 -3.40
N ASN A 122 1.55 14.82 -2.78
CA ASN A 122 0.74 13.65 -3.12
C ASN A 122 -0.67 13.80 -2.56
N SER A 123 -1.68 13.29 -3.28
CA SER A 123 -3.04 13.21 -2.75
C SER A 123 -3.16 12.03 -1.79
N VAL A 124 -3.79 12.25 -0.64
CA VAL A 124 -3.94 11.24 0.41
C VAL A 124 -5.38 11.19 0.86
N PHE A 125 -5.89 10.00 1.17
CA PHE A 125 -7.13 9.85 1.93
C PHE A 125 -7.12 8.59 2.78
N TYR A 126 -7.99 8.59 3.78
CA TYR A 126 -8.36 7.40 4.55
C TYR A 126 -9.85 7.41 4.91
N VAL A 127 -10.40 6.24 5.19
CA VAL A 127 -11.78 6.09 5.66
C VAL A 127 -11.77 6.22 7.18
N LYS A 128 -12.60 7.12 7.75
CA LYS A 128 -12.65 7.41 9.20
C LYS A 128 -12.84 6.16 10.07
N SER A 129 -13.64 5.21 9.59
CA SER A 129 -13.89 3.94 10.31
C SER A 129 -12.74 2.92 10.19
N ARG A 130 -11.70 3.20 9.37
CA ARG A 130 -10.54 2.32 9.16
C ARG A 130 -9.25 3.13 9.05
N PRO A 131 -8.82 3.80 10.13
CA PRO A 131 -7.65 4.70 10.09
C PRO A 131 -6.31 3.97 9.93
N THR A 132 -6.30 2.64 10.04
CA THR A 132 -5.12 1.79 9.79
C THR A 132 -4.76 1.66 8.32
N ASN A 133 -5.65 2.07 7.39
CA ASN A 133 -5.43 2.05 5.95
C ASN A 133 -5.44 3.46 5.39
N VAL A 134 -4.34 3.87 4.77
CA VAL A 134 -4.20 5.17 4.11
C VAL A 134 -3.85 4.96 2.65
N TYR A 135 -4.51 5.68 1.78
CA TYR A 135 -4.30 5.63 0.33
C TYR A 135 -3.59 6.90 -0.14
N MET A 136 -2.57 6.73 -0.99
CA MET A 136 -1.78 7.83 -1.51
C MET A 136 -1.65 7.74 -3.03
N GLY A 137 -2.15 8.75 -3.74
CA GLY A 137 -1.92 8.91 -5.19
C GLY A 137 -0.67 9.75 -5.43
N ILE A 138 0.34 9.17 -6.06
CA ILE A 138 1.62 9.83 -6.28
C ILE A 138 1.49 10.91 -7.37
N LYS A 139 1.89 12.13 -7.04
CA LYS A 139 1.84 13.27 -7.97
C LYS A 139 2.65 12.98 -9.23
N GLY A 140 2.04 13.18 -10.39
CA GLY A 140 2.68 12.99 -11.70
C GLY A 140 2.96 11.53 -12.08
N LYS A 141 2.41 10.55 -11.34
CA LYS A 141 2.56 9.13 -11.66
C LYS A 141 1.22 8.40 -11.66
N ASP A 142 1.12 7.39 -12.49
CA ASP A 142 -0.02 6.46 -12.52
C ASP A 142 0.18 5.37 -11.45
N ILE A 143 0.41 5.81 -10.20
CA ILE A 143 0.68 4.95 -9.05
C ILE A 143 -0.19 5.38 -7.87
N GLN A 144 -0.93 4.44 -7.32
CA GLN A 144 -1.55 4.54 -6.02
C GLN A 144 -0.87 3.59 -5.05
N LEU A 145 -0.70 4.03 -3.82
CA LEU A 145 -0.22 3.22 -2.71
C LEU A 145 -1.36 2.98 -1.73
N GLU A 146 -1.36 1.81 -1.11
CA GLU A 146 -2.08 1.54 0.12
C GLU A 146 -1.05 1.30 1.22
N ILE A 147 -1.11 2.11 2.25
CA ILE A 147 -0.25 2.06 3.42
C ILE A 147 -1.09 1.48 4.54
N PHE A 148 -0.78 0.27 4.95
CA PHE A 148 -1.41 -0.38 6.09
C PHE A 148 -0.43 -0.51 7.25
N ASP A 149 -0.90 -0.16 8.45
CA ASP A 149 -0.20 -0.44 9.70
C ASP A 149 -1.20 -0.87 10.77
N PRO A 150 -0.96 -1.95 11.53
CA PRO A 150 -1.87 -2.38 12.58
C PRO A 150 -1.94 -1.39 13.75
N ALA A 151 -0.90 -0.59 13.97
CA ALA A 151 -0.90 0.46 14.97
C ALA A 151 -1.65 1.69 14.45
N ILE A 152 -2.58 2.18 15.25
CA ILE A 152 -3.38 3.38 14.95
C ILE A 152 -2.42 4.55 14.70
N ASP A 153 -2.73 5.37 13.72
CA ASP A 153 -2.00 6.56 13.28
C ASP A 153 -0.64 6.33 12.60
N GLN A 154 -0.06 5.14 12.64
CA GLN A 154 1.22 4.88 11.98
C GLN A 154 1.12 4.93 10.45
N ALA A 155 0.06 4.39 9.87
CA ALA A 155 -0.18 4.50 8.42
C ALA A 155 -0.33 5.96 7.99
N LEU A 156 -1.02 6.77 8.81
CA LEU A 156 -1.19 8.19 8.57
C LEU A 156 0.13 8.97 8.71
N ALA A 157 0.91 8.68 9.75
CA ALA A 157 2.23 9.29 9.95
C ALA A 157 3.17 9.04 8.76
N LEU A 158 3.22 7.79 8.25
CA LEU A 158 3.99 7.45 7.06
C LEU A 158 3.55 8.22 5.82
N ALA A 159 2.26 8.50 5.69
CA ALA A 159 1.72 9.24 4.55
C ALA A 159 1.94 10.76 4.66
N LEU A 160 2.05 11.30 5.87
CA LEU A 160 2.15 12.74 6.13
C LEU A 160 3.56 13.26 5.99
N PHE A 161 4.55 12.58 6.59
CA PHE A 161 5.90 13.12 6.71
C PHE A 161 6.72 12.92 5.43
N HIS A 162 7.54 13.92 5.13
CA HIS A 162 8.42 13.94 3.96
C HIS A 162 9.33 12.70 3.92
N GLY A 163 9.41 12.07 2.74
CA GLY A 163 10.37 11.00 2.47
C GLY A 163 10.13 9.69 3.20
N GLN A 164 9.07 9.57 4.01
CA GLN A 164 8.77 8.31 4.70
C GLN A 164 8.41 7.19 3.70
N ILE A 165 7.65 7.52 2.67
CA ILE A 165 7.31 6.60 1.60
C ILE A 165 8.14 6.93 0.38
N GLN A 166 8.95 5.98 -0.07
CA GLN A 166 9.89 6.15 -1.15
C GLN A 166 9.94 4.93 -2.08
N PRO A 167 10.37 5.08 -3.35
CA PRO A 167 10.60 3.92 -4.21
C PRO A 167 11.79 3.11 -3.69
N ILE A 168 11.72 1.79 -3.87
CA ILE A 168 12.85 0.89 -3.63
C ILE A 168 13.80 1.02 -4.83
N SER A 169 15.02 1.46 -4.58
CA SER A 169 16.09 1.65 -5.57
C SER A 169 17.24 0.67 -5.35
#